data_ed8d746618fc95d41aece8000f41dafc
#
_entry.id   ed8d746618fc95d41aece8000f41dafc
#
_cell.length_a   1.000
_cell.length_b   1.000
_cell.length_c   1.000
_cell.angle_alpha   90.00
_cell.angle_beta   90.00
_cell.angle_gamma   90.00
#
_symmetry.space_group_name_H-M   'P 1'
#
loop_
_entity.id
_entity.type
_entity.pdbx_description
1 polymer ?
#
loop_
_entity_poly.entity_id
_entity_poly.type
_entity_poly.pdbx_seq_one_letter_code
_entity_poly.pdbx_strand_id
1 'polypeptide(L)'
;MRINTIRLFFILFFPIGFLLQPAAGQIKSLDYFIDQGLAHSPLLKDIRNQVNSTVFDSLLIKAGKKPQVSFNGLLYYAPVINGIGYSDVITNISNISSQANVTQRIFNQKTTRALYSKSALESQSLSVLYKISENDLRKTITLQYLSACSVSNDLVFNRELLKSSQDEEKFLAQLVDKGIYRQVDYSSFLVEIKGQELLLGDLEIQYQKEVSALNNLCGLPDTIFNNLALPEINLKRPISEPESPFFARFFVDSLKIENEKLLIERNYKPSVNWVADAGIVNNVPREIAKNIGFSVGLNLSVPIYDGQQRKLNYEKLKISENSRTNYSQFFKQQFSQQLQQLYRELQMTKDILPKINEQLDLEESVISQQRNLINMGSISITEYVTSLKNYITIKRSINQYRVKILQIVTEINYWNQ
;
A
#
# COMPACT_ATOMS: atom_id res chain seq x y z
N MET A 1 58.95 -15.75 50.64
CA MET A 1 57.88 -15.40 51.56
C MET A 1 56.86 -14.63 50.75
N ARG A 2 55.80 -15.32 50.20
CA ARG A 2 54.77 -14.73 49.34
C ARG A 2 53.47 -14.67 50.13
N ILE A 3 52.97 -13.47 50.30
CA ILE A 3 51.69 -13.21 51.01
C ILE A 3 50.62 -13.14 49.94
N ASN A 4 49.67 -14.10 50.01
CA ASN A 4 48.43 -14.12 49.22
C ASN A 4 47.41 -13.15 49.81
N THR A 5 46.94 -12.19 49.01
CA THR A 5 45.80 -11.34 49.35
C THR A 5 44.55 -11.90 48.66
N ILE A 6 43.64 -12.44 49.41
CA ILE A 6 42.30 -12.89 49.04
C ILE A 6 41.40 -11.62 48.90
N ARG A 7 40.93 -11.33 47.68
CA ARG A 7 39.89 -10.32 47.44
C ARG A 7 38.52 -10.96 47.56
N LEU A 8 37.81 -10.60 48.63
CA LEU A 8 36.39 -10.90 48.83
C LEU A 8 35.56 -10.07 47.83
N PHE A 9 34.83 -10.74 46.93
CA PHE A 9 33.86 -10.12 46.04
C PHE A 9 32.50 -10.10 46.74
N PHE A 10 32.06 -8.90 47.18
CA PHE A 10 30.72 -8.67 47.71
C PHE A 10 29.76 -8.53 46.53
N ILE A 11 28.94 -9.57 46.25
CA ILE A 11 27.84 -9.51 45.31
C ILE A 11 26.66 -8.82 45.96
N LEU A 12 26.43 -7.55 45.60
CA LEU A 12 25.24 -6.79 46.01
C LEU A 12 24.06 -7.31 45.15
N PHE A 13 23.20 -8.10 45.80
CA PHE A 13 21.93 -8.54 45.22
C PHE A 13 20.94 -7.37 45.28
N PHE A 14 20.75 -6.66 44.15
CA PHE A 14 19.74 -5.63 44.00
C PHE A 14 18.43 -6.32 43.60
N PRO A 15 17.35 -6.29 44.37
CA PRO A 15 16.08 -6.82 43.95
C PRO A 15 15.50 -5.87 42.92
N ILE A 16 15.53 -6.24 41.62
CA ILE A 16 14.77 -5.58 40.59
C ILE A 16 13.29 -5.89 40.86
N GLY A 17 12.65 -5.01 41.62
CA GLY A 17 11.20 -4.96 41.72
C GLY A 17 10.62 -4.64 40.36
N PHE A 18 10.17 -5.66 39.65
CA PHE A 18 9.35 -5.53 38.45
C PHE A 18 8.03 -4.90 38.89
N LEU A 19 7.93 -3.57 38.80
CA LEU A 19 6.67 -2.85 38.89
C LEU A 19 5.83 -3.28 37.66
N LEU A 20 5.03 -4.33 37.86
CA LEU A 20 3.87 -4.61 36.99
C LEU A 20 2.92 -3.42 37.14
N GLN A 21 3.15 -2.37 36.35
CA GLN A 21 2.12 -1.39 36.11
C GLN A 21 0.96 -2.14 35.41
N PRO A 22 -0.26 -2.08 35.97
CA PRO A 22 -1.41 -2.57 35.23
C PRO A 22 -1.43 -1.78 33.92
N ALA A 23 -1.29 -2.46 32.81
CA ALA A 23 -1.51 -1.88 31.49
C ALA A 23 -3.00 -1.49 31.44
N ALA A 24 -3.34 -0.31 31.95
CA ALA A 24 -4.59 0.36 31.63
C ALA A 24 -4.59 0.41 30.10
N GLY A 25 -5.51 -0.31 29.48
CA GLY A 25 -5.58 -0.48 28.03
C GLY A 25 -5.56 0.89 27.36
N GLN A 26 -4.39 1.29 26.85
CA GLN A 26 -4.27 2.52 26.10
C GLN A 26 -5.23 2.44 24.93
N ILE A 27 -6.15 3.39 24.86
CA ILE A 27 -7.02 3.58 23.66
C ILE A 27 -6.06 3.79 22.50
N LYS A 28 -6.00 2.83 21.59
CA LYS A 28 -5.13 2.92 20.42
C LYS A 28 -5.79 3.86 19.42
N SER A 29 -5.07 4.94 19.08
CA SER A 29 -5.55 5.96 18.13
C SER A 29 -5.46 5.47 16.68
N LEU A 30 -6.18 6.16 15.79
CA LEU A 30 -6.06 5.95 14.34
C LEU A 30 -4.61 6.05 13.86
N ASP A 31 -3.85 7.04 14.35
CA ASP A 31 -2.44 7.24 13.96
C ASP A 31 -1.58 6.03 14.30
N TYR A 32 -1.81 5.40 15.46
CA TYR A 32 -1.11 4.17 15.82
C TYR A 32 -1.29 3.08 14.74
N PHE A 33 -2.52 2.85 14.28
CA PHE A 33 -2.79 1.83 13.27
C PHE A 33 -2.20 2.20 11.90
N ILE A 34 -2.27 3.48 11.52
CA ILE A 34 -1.63 3.98 10.30
C ILE A 34 -0.12 3.73 10.35
N ASP A 35 0.55 4.12 11.42
CA ASP A 35 2.00 3.96 11.56
C ASP A 35 2.41 2.48 11.52
N GLN A 36 1.67 1.61 12.20
CA GLN A 36 1.91 0.16 12.16
C GLN A 36 1.71 -0.41 10.75
N GLY A 37 0.60 -0.05 10.08
CA GLY A 37 0.32 -0.51 8.73
C GLY A 37 1.38 -0.08 7.72
N LEU A 38 1.83 1.17 7.79
CA LEU A 38 2.91 1.68 6.93
C LEU A 38 4.25 0.98 7.20
N ALA A 39 4.56 0.74 8.48
CA ALA A 39 5.81 0.07 8.88
C ALA A 39 5.86 -1.40 8.47
N HIS A 40 4.73 -2.10 8.51
CA HIS A 40 4.65 -3.52 8.23
C HIS A 40 4.28 -3.85 6.77
N SER A 41 3.79 -2.89 5.97
CA SER A 41 3.33 -3.13 4.61
C SER A 41 4.40 -3.77 3.72
N PRO A 42 4.20 -5.00 3.20
CA PRO A 42 5.12 -5.63 2.26
C PRO A 42 5.19 -4.87 0.94
N LEU A 43 4.07 -4.32 0.47
CA LEU A 43 3.99 -3.55 -0.77
C LEU A 43 4.88 -2.30 -0.73
N LEU A 44 4.81 -1.52 0.35
CA LEU A 44 5.63 -0.32 0.50
C LEU A 44 7.13 -0.65 0.63
N LYS A 45 7.45 -1.75 1.33
CA LYS A 45 8.83 -2.26 1.41
C LYS A 45 9.35 -2.70 0.04
N ASP A 46 8.53 -3.40 -0.74
CA ASP A 46 8.89 -3.84 -2.08
C ASP A 46 9.16 -2.65 -3.02
N ILE A 47 8.24 -1.66 -3.07
CA ILE A 47 8.45 -0.47 -3.90
C ILE A 47 9.71 0.29 -3.47
N ARG A 48 9.99 0.41 -2.17
CA ARG A 48 11.23 1.01 -1.66
C ARG A 48 12.46 0.23 -2.10
N ASN A 49 12.41 -1.08 -2.08
CA ASN A 49 13.49 -1.93 -2.57
C ASN A 49 13.71 -1.75 -4.08
N GLN A 50 12.63 -1.61 -4.86
CA GLN A 50 12.71 -1.30 -6.30
C GLN A 50 13.35 0.08 -6.53
N VAL A 51 13.00 1.11 -5.75
CA VAL A 51 13.68 2.43 -5.80
C VAL A 51 15.18 2.27 -5.51
N ASN A 52 15.54 1.52 -4.48
CA ASN A 52 16.95 1.26 -4.17
C ASN A 52 17.64 0.49 -5.29
N SER A 53 16.96 -0.42 -5.98
CA SER A 53 17.48 -1.16 -7.13
C SER A 53 17.87 -0.24 -8.29
N THR A 54 17.15 0.87 -8.53
CA THR A 54 17.51 1.82 -9.59
C THR A 54 18.86 2.49 -9.38
N VAL A 55 19.38 2.54 -8.16
CA VAL A 55 20.75 2.99 -7.87
C VAL A 55 21.76 2.04 -8.51
N PHE A 56 21.52 0.73 -8.43
CA PHE A 56 22.36 -0.27 -9.07
C PHE A 56 22.32 -0.19 -10.59
N ASP A 57 21.18 0.18 -11.19
CA ASP A 57 21.11 0.44 -12.64
C ASP A 57 22.07 1.56 -13.05
N SER A 58 22.16 2.64 -12.27
CA SER A 58 23.12 3.72 -12.48
C SER A 58 24.58 3.23 -12.32
N LEU A 59 24.84 2.35 -11.35
CA LEU A 59 26.16 1.73 -11.18
C LEU A 59 26.50 0.78 -12.32
N LEU A 60 25.52 0.02 -12.84
CA LEU A 60 25.69 -0.84 -14.01
C LEU A 60 26.03 -0.02 -15.27
N ILE A 61 25.38 1.13 -15.49
CA ILE A 61 25.73 2.06 -16.56
C ILE A 61 27.18 2.53 -16.41
N LYS A 62 27.62 2.85 -15.19
CA LYS A 62 29.01 3.23 -14.88
C LYS A 62 29.98 2.07 -15.12
N ALA A 63 29.64 0.87 -14.71
CA ALA A 63 30.43 -0.33 -14.91
C ALA A 63 30.56 -0.69 -16.39
N GLY A 64 29.49 -0.56 -17.18
CA GLY A 64 29.54 -0.81 -18.63
C GLY A 64 30.42 0.15 -19.43
N LYS A 65 30.87 1.26 -18.82
CA LYS A 65 31.87 2.15 -19.43
C LYS A 65 33.33 1.72 -19.19
N LYS A 66 33.56 0.81 -18.24
CA LYS A 66 34.89 0.29 -17.95
C LYS A 66 35.26 -0.76 -19.00
N PRO A 67 36.57 -1.06 -19.18
CA PRO A 67 36.99 -2.19 -19.99
C PRO A 67 36.33 -3.48 -19.50
N GLN A 68 35.76 -4.23 -20.43
CA GLN A 68 35.22 -5.58 -20.19
C GLN A 68 36.28 -6.60 -20.64
N VAL A 69 36.61 -7.53 -19.79
CA VAL A 69 37.59 -8.57 -20.06
C VAL A 69 36.87 -9.91 -20.16
N SER A 70 37.08 -10.62 -21.23
CA SER A 70 36.57 -11.98 -21.45
C SER A 70 37.68 -12.89 -21.92
N PHE A 71 37.57 -14.16 -21.60
CA PHE A 71 38.42 -15.20 -22.14
C PHE A 71 37.59 -16.04 -23.10
N ASN A 72 38.09 -16.19 -24.34
CA ASN A 72 37.46 -17.00 -25.37
C ASN A 72 38.39 -18.12 -25.78
N GLY A 73 37.95 -19.35 -25.71
CA GLY A 73 38.64 -20.54 -26.20
C GLY A 73 37.81 -21.16 -27.33
N LEU A 74 38.46 -21.48 -28.41
CA LEU A 74 37.90 -22.22 -29.54
C LEU A 74 38.84 -23.34 -29.91
N LEU A 75 38.30 -24.54 -29.99
CA LEU A 75 38.98 -25.72 -30.50
C LEU A 75 38.00 -26.44 -31.42
N TYR A 76 38.30 -26.49 -32.69
CA TYR A 76 37.52 -27.31 -33.59
C TYR A 76 38.40 -28.08 -34.59
N TYR A 77 37.92 -29.24 -34.97
CA TYR A 77 38.49 -30.14 -35.92
C TYR A 77 37.72 -30.09 -37.22
N ALA A 78 38.40 -29.77 -38.32
CA ALA A 78 37.77 -29.63 -39.62
C ALA A 78 38.61 -30.40 -40.67
N PRO A 79 38.45 -31.72 -40.75
CA PRO A 79 39.26 -32.54 -41.66
C PRO A 79 38.90 -32.26 -43.13
N VAL A 80 39.94 -32.44 -43.98
CA VAL A 80 39.74 -32.54 -45.42
C VAL A 80 39.60 -34.01 -45.75
N ILE A 81 38.44 -34.43 -46.28
CA ILE A 81 38.12 -35.83 -46.60
C ILE A 81 38.02 -35.92 -48.13
N ASN A 82 38.87 -36.72 -48.76
CA ASN A 82 38.94 -36.92 -50.20
C ASN A 82 39.07 -35.60 -51.01
N GLY A 83 39.81 -34.65 -50.50
CA GLY A 83 39.98 -33.33 -51.12
C GLY A 83 38.84 -32.36 -50.96
N ILE A 84 37.80 -32.70 -50.19
CA ILE A 84 36.66 -31.83 -49.88
C ILE A 84 36.77 -31.42 -48.42
N GLY A 85 36.85 -30.09 -48.13
CA GLY A 85 36.96 -29.51 -46.81
C GLY A 85 37.22 -28.01 -46.87
N TYR A 86 37.48 -27.39 -45.71
CA TYR A 86 37.88 -25.98 -45.65
C TYR A 86 39.28 -25.79 -46.19
N SER A 87 39.60 -24.61 -46.69
CA SER A 87 40.94 -24.28 -47.16
C SER A 87 41.99 -24.43 -46.06
N ASP A 88 43.13 -25.01 -46.37
CA ASP A 88 44.27 -25.18 -45.46
C ASP A 88 44.75 -23.84 -44.89
N VAL A 89 44.59 -22.74 -45.59
CA VAL A 89 44.89 -21.38 -45.15
C VAL A 89 44.02 -20.97 -43.95
N ILE A 90 42.80 -21.54 -43.88
CA ILE A 90 41.84 -21.20 -42.83
C ILE A 90 41.93 -22.16 -41.64
N THR A 91 42.01 -23.47 -41.86
CA THR A 91 41.86 -24.45 -40.78
C THR A 91 43.01 -25.47 -40.68
N ASN A 92 43.65 -25.81 -41.77
CA ASN A 92 44.71 -26.84 -41.80
C ASN A 92 44.42 -28.04 -40.86
N ILE A 93 43.18 -28.62 -41.01
CA ILE A 93 42.61 -29.72 -40.23
C ILE A 93 42.09 -29.31 -38.83
N SER A 94 42.65 -28.28 -38.19
CA SER A 94 42.24 -27.82 -36.86
C SER A 94 42.34 -26.30 -36.74
N ASN A 95 41.58 -25.73 -35.81
CA ASN A 95 41.77 -24.35 -35.38
C ASN A 95 41.71 -24.29 -33.85
N ILE A 96 42.75 -23.75 -33.27
CA ILE A 96 42.93 -23.57 -31.83
C ILE A 96 43.10 -22.10 -31.57
N SER A 97 42.15 -21.52 -30.84
CA SER A 97 42.22 -20.13 -30.39
C SER A 97 41.97 -20.08 -28.88
N SER A 98 42.82 -19.38 -28.18
CA SER A 98 42.72 -19.19 -26.73
C SER A 98 43.21 -17.78 -26.41
N GLN A 99 42.26 -16.84 -26.22
CA GLN A 99 42.56 -15.42 -26.15
C GLN A 99 41.82 -14.76 -24.99
N ALA A 100 42.54 -13.90 -24.26
CA ALA A 100 41.94 -12.90 -23.38
C ALA A 100 41.63 -11.66 -24.21
N ASN A 101 40.36 -11.25 -24.21
CA ASN A 101 39.88 -10.11 -24.99
C ASN A 101 39.46 -9.00 -24.03
N VAL A 102 39.90 -7.78 -24.33
CA VAL A 102 39.49 -6.56 -23.64
C VAL A 102 38.70 -5.71 -24.60
N THR A 103 37.47 -5.37 -24.26
CA THR A 103 36.64 -4.50 -25.10
C THR A 103 36.14 -3.34 -24.25
N GLN A 104 36.23 -2.12 -24.76
CA GLN A 104 35.65 -0.96 -24.13
C GLN A 104 34.91 -0.10 -25.16
N ARG A 105 33.63 0.15 -24.89
CA ARG A 105 32.83 1.05 -25.70
C ARG A 105 33.19 2.50 -25.40
N ILE A 106 33.42 3.30 -26.44
CA ILE A 106 33.59 4.75 -26.32
C ILE A 106 32.18 5.39 -26.37
N PHE A 107 31.69 5.72 -25.20
CA PHE A 107 30.33 6.31 -25.09
C PHE A 107 30.33 7.78 -25.47
N ASN A 108 29.37 8.18 -26.28
CA ASN A 108 29.04 9.60 -26.45
C ASN A 108 28.36 10.12 -25.16
N GLN A 109 28.75 11.32 -24.72
CA GLN A 109 28.22 11.96 -23.51
C GLN A 109 26.68 12.07 -23.51
N LYS A 110 26.07 12.35 -24.68
CA LYS A 110 24.62 12.42 -24.83
C LYS A 110 23.93 11.07 -24.61
N THR A 111 24.50 9.97 -25.13
CA THR A 111 24.01 8.60 -24.88
C THR A 111 24.07 8.26 -23.42
N THR A 112 25.21 8.58 -22.78
CA THR A 112 25.40 8.38 -21.35
C THR A 112 24.35 9.14 -20.51
N ARG A 113 24.09 10.40 -20.84
CA ARG A 113 23.06 11.21 -20.15
C ARG A 113 21.70 10.59 -20.30
N ALA A 114 21.30 10.14 -21.50
CA ALA A 114 20.01 9.51 -21.73
C ALA A 114 19.84 8.19 -20.93
N LEU A 115 20.92 7.39 -20.79
CA LEU A 115 20.91 6.19 -19.94
C LEU A 115 20.71 6.52 -18.46
N TYR A 116 21.43 7.52 -17.93
CA TYR A 116 21.23 7.96 -16.55
C TYR A 116 19.84 8.56 -16.34
N SER A 117 19.32 9.34 -17.32
CA SER A 117 17.95 9.86 -17.26
C SER A 117 16.92 8.74 -17.22
N LYS A 118 17.13 7.63 -17.94
CA LYS A 118 16.26 6.46 -17.87
C LYS A 118 16.17 5.91 -16.45
N SER A 119 17.33 5.68 -15.79
CA SER A 119 17.36 5.19 -14.42
C SER A 119 16.74 6.17 -13.42
N ALA A 120 17.01 7.47 -13.59
CA ALA A 120 16.42 8.52 -12.73
C ALA A 120 14.89 8.62 -12.88
N LEU A 121 14.38 8.55 -14.10
CA LEU A 121 12.94 8.57 -14.38
C LEU A 121 12.23 7.31 -13.88
N GLU A 122 12.90 6.15 -13.91
CA GLU A 122 12.38 4.93 -13.31
C GLU A 122 12.26 5.08 -11.78
N SER A 123 13.31 5.58 -11.13
CA SER A 123 13.30 5.90 -9.70
C SER A 123 12.19 6.89 -9.34
N GLN A 124 11.99 7.93 -10.15
CA GLN A 124 10.93 8.92 -9.94
C GLN A 124 9.54 8.30 -10.12
N SER A 125 9.34 7.44 -11.13
CA SER A 125 8.09 6.70 -11.36
C SER A 125 7.73 5.83 -10.16
N LEU A 126 8.71 5.07 -9.63
CA LEU A 126 8.55 4.24 -8.43
C LEU A 126 8.27 5.09 -7.17
N SER A 127 8.89 6.26 -7.06
CA SER A 127 8.66 7.19 -5.94
C SER A 127 7.23 7.76 -5.97
N VAL A 128 6.68 8.04 -7.16
CA VAL A 128 5.27 8.44 -7.32
C VAL A 128 4.35 7.26 -6.96
N LEU A 129 4.66 6.05 -7.43
CA LEU A 129 3.90 4.85 -7.09
C LEU A 129 3.90 4.60 -5.57
N TYR A 130 5.04 4.79 -4.91
CA TYR A 130 5.14 4.69 -3.45
C TYR A 130 4.15 5.63 -2.74
N LYS A 131 4.11 6.91 -3.14
CA LYS A 131 3.19 7.90 -2.56
C LYS A 131 1.72 7.54 -2.76
N ILE A 132 1.36 7.08 -3.97
CA ILE A 132 -0.01 6.63 -4.26
C ILE A 132 -0.36 5.43 -3.37
N SER A 133 0.52 4.41 -3.31
CA SER A 133 0.29 3.20 -2.50
C SER A 133 0.26 3.49 -0.99
N GLU A 134 1.05 4.46 -0.52
CA GLU A 134 1.01 4.93 0.87
C GLU A 134 -0.35 5.58 1.18
N ASN A 135 -0.84 6.46 0.29
CA ASN A 135 -2.13 7.12 0.44
C ASN A 135 -3.30 6.11 0.40
N ASP A 136 -3.23 5.11 -0.50
CA ASP A 136 -4.21 4.03 -0.57
C ASP A 136 -4.28 3.24 0.74
N LEU A 137 -3.12 2.89 1.30
CA LEU A 137 -3.05 2.15 2.55
C LEU A 137 -3.58 2.99 3.73
N ARG A 138 -3.18 4.27 3.83
CA ARG A 138 -3.69 5.21 4.84
C ARG A 138 -5.21 5.31 4.78
N LYS A 139 -5.78 5.49 3.60
CA LYS A 139 -7.22 5.53 3.38
C LYS A 139 -7.89 4.23 3.84
N THR A 140 -7.38 3.08 3.39
CA THR A 140 -7.95 1.77 3.70
C THR A 140 -7.96 1.50 5.20
N ILE A 141 -6.84 1.79 5.91
CA ILE A 141 -6.76 1.65 7.36
C ILE A 141 -7.74 2.60 8.05
N THR A 142 -7.84 3.85 7.59
CA THR A 142 -8.76 4.84 8.18
C THR A 142 -10.22 4.38 8.04
N LEU A 143 -10.63 3.91 6.86
CA LEU A 143 -11.99 3.43 6.63
C LEU A 143 -12.30 2.20 7.50
N GLN A 144 -11.35 1.26 7.62
CA GLN A 144 -11.51 0.07 8.46
C GLN A 144 -11.58 0.44 9.95
N TYR A 145 -10.75 1.40 10.40
CA TYR A 145 -10.80 1.92 11.76
C TYR A 145 -12.15 2.57 12.08
N LEU A 146 -12.68 3.39 11.15
CA LEU A 146 -14.00 4.02 11.29
C LEU A 146 -15.12 2.98 11.36
N SER A 147 -15.03 1.90 10.59
CA SER A 147 -15.99 0.80 10.67
C SER A 147 -15.96 0.12 12.04
N ALA A 148 -14.77 -0.18 12.55
CA ALA A 148 -14.60 -0.73 13.90
C ALA A 148 -15.09 0.22 15.00
N CYS A 149 -14.85 1.53 14.87
CA CYS A 149 -15.38 2.55 15.78
C CYS A 149 -16.91 2.59 15.77
N SER A 150 -17.53 2.47 14.58
CA SER A 150 -19.01 2.46 14.47
C SER A 150 -19.61 1.33 15.28
N VAL A 151 -19.07 0.12 15.13
CA VAL A 151 -19.55 -1.04 15.87
C VAL A 151 -19.24 -0.94 17.37
N SER A 152 -18.07 -0.39 17.73
CA SER A 152 -17.71 -0.12 19.13
C SER A 152 -18.72 0.82 19.81
N ASN A 153 -19.12 1.89 19.13
CA ASN A 153 -20.12 2.83 19.66
C ASN A 153 -21.49 2.18 19.80
N ASP A 154 -21.90 1.38 18.81
CA ASP A 154 -23.16 0.63 18.88
C ASP A 154 -23.14 -0.38 20.04
N LEU A 155 -21.99 -1.04 20.29
CA LEU A 155 -21.78 -1.95 21.42
C LEU A 155 -21.95 -1.24 22.77
N VAL A 156 -21.26 -0.12 22.97
CA VAL A 156 -21.35 0.66 24.21
C VAL A 156 -22.80 1.09 24.46
N PHE A 157 -23.44 1.69 23.45
CA PHE A 157 -24.81 2.14 23.54
C PHE A 157 -25.79 0.99 23.88
N ASN A 158 -25.73 -0.15 23.17
CA ASN A 158 -26.63 -1.26 23.42
C ASN A 158 -26.38 -1.94 24.77
N ARG A 159 -25.15 -1.94 25.29
CA ARG A 159 -24.84 -2.43 26.63
C ARG A 159 -25.46 -1.56 27.72
N GLU A 160 -25.38 -0.23 27.59
CA GLU A 160 -26.02 0.70 28.50
C GLU A 160 -27.53 0.59 28.45
N LEU A 161 -28.12 0.45 27.24
CA LEU A 161 -29.54 0.27 27.04
C LEU A 161 -30.05 -1.03 27.67
N LEU A 162 -29.36 -2.16 27.42
CA LEU A 162 -29.73 -3.44 28.03
C LEU A 162 -29.77 -3.35 29.57
N LYS A 163 -28.77 -2.70 30.15
CA LYS A 163 -28.74 -2.48 31.61
C LYS A 163 -29.94 -1.65 32.07
N SER A 164 -30.28 -0.56 31.38
CA SER A 164 -31.48 0.25 31.69
C SER A 164 -32.76 -0.55 31.56
N SER A 165 -32.89 -1.36 30.48
CA SER A 165 -34.07 -2.22 30.28
C SER A 165 -34.22 -3.29 31.35
N GLN A 166 -33.10 -3.87 31.85
CA GLN A 166 -33.12 -4.83 32.95
C GLN A 166 -33.51 -4.20 34.28
N ASP A 167 -33.15 -2.93 34.53
CA ASP A 167 -33.64 -2.20 35.71
C ASP A 167 -35.13 -1.84 35.61
N GLU A 168 -35.61 -1.50 34.43
CA GLU A 168 -37.06 -1.27 34.17
C GLU A 168 -37.85 -2.57 34.28
N GLU A 169 -37.30 -3.70 33.90
CA GLU A 169 -37.93 -5.03 34.03
C GLU A 169 -38.29 -5.34 35.48
N LYS A 170 -37.35 -5.12 36.40
CA LYS A 170 -37.57 -5.34 37.86
C LYS A 170 -38.74 -4.49 38.39
N PHE A 171 -38.85 -3.27 37.88
CA PHE A 171 -39.94 -2.38 38.25
C PHE A 171 -41.29 -2.83 37.66
N LEU A 172 -41.33 -3.24 36.39
CA LEU A 172 -42.52 -3.76 35.74
C LEU A 172 -43.01 -5.05 36.40
N ALA A 173 -42.11 -5.94 36.84
CA ALA A 173 -42.49 -7.14 37.59
C ALA A 173 -43.30 -6.80 38.85
N GLN A 174 -42.88 -5.79 39.62
CA GLN A 174 -43.63 -5.32 40.81
C GLN A 174 -45.00 -4.76 40.47
N LEU A 175 -45.17 -4.12 39.29
CA LEU A 175 -46.47 -3.58 38.86
C LEU A 175 -47.43 -4.71 38.43
N VAL A 176 -46.90 -5.78 37.85
CA VAL A 176 -47.69 -7.00 37.53
C VAL A 176 -48.13 -7.70 38.80
N ASP A 177 -47.22 -7.87 39.79
CA ASP A 177 -47.56 -8.48 41.08
C ASP A 177 -48.66 -7.69 41.83
N LYS A 178 -48.74 -6.39 41.64
CA LYS A 178 -49.80 -5.52 42.15
C LYS A 178 -51.09 -5.53 41.29
N GLY A 179 -51.10 -6.29 40.20
CA GLY A 179 -52.26 -6.37 39.30
C GLY A 179 -52.50 -5.15 38.42
N ILE A 180 -51.53 -4.23 38.31
CA ILE A 180 -51.62 -3.03 37.46
C ILE A 180 -51.48 -3.39 35.98
N TYR A 181 -50.58 -4.34 35.66
CA TYR A 181 -50.40 -4.86 34.33
C TYR A 181 -50.66 -6.36 34.25
N ARG A 182 -50.94 -6.86 33.04
CA ARG A 182 -51.19 -8.30 32.80
C ARG A 182 -49.86 -9.03 32.63
N GLN A 183 -49.81 -10.30 32.97
CA GLN A 183 -48.63 -11.15 32.80
C GLN A 183 -48.17 -11.19 31.33
N VAL A 184 -49.09 -11.15 30.34
CA VAL A 184 -48.73 -11.14 28.92
C VAL A 184 -47.98 -9.87 28.52
N ASP A 185 -48.28 -8.73 29.10
CA ASP A 185 -47.63 -7.44 28.83
C ASP A 185 -46.17 -7.47 29.33
N TYR A 186 -45.95 -8.02 30.55
CA TYR A 186 -44.62 -8.28 31.10
C TYR A 186 -43.82 -9.27 30.25
N SER A 187 -44.43 -10.37 29.82
CA SER A 187 -43.79 -11.35 28.96
C SER A 187 -43.32 -10.73 27.61
N SER A 188 -44.09 -9.79 27.06
CA SER A 188 -43.72 -9.04 25.86
C SER A 188 -42.46 -8.17 26.05
N PHE A 189 -42.32 -7.58 27.25
CA PHE A 189 -41.14 -6.81 27.60
C PHE A 189 -39.90 -7.72 27.78
N LEU A 190 -40.05 -8.90 28.40
CA LEU A 190 -39.00 -9.89 28.51
C LEU A 190 -38.51 -10.38 27.13
N VAL A 191 -39.41 -10.57 26.18
CA VAL A 191 -39.04 -10.92 24.79
C VAL A 191 -38.16 -9.82 24.18
N GLU A 192 -38.45 -8.55 24.44
CA GLU A 192 -37.63 -7.41 23.97
C GLU A 192 -36.23 -7.43 24.60
N ILE A 193 -36.12 -7.65 25.91
CA ILE A 193 -34.81 -7.77 26.59
C ILE A 193 -34.00 -8.91 26.00
N LYS A 194 -34.62 -10.06 25.74
CA LYS A 194 -33.91 -11.19 25.08
C LYS A 194 -33.46 -10.85 23.67
N GLY A 195 -34.24 -10.06 22.93
CA GLY A 195 -33.85 -9.51 21.63
C GLY A 195 -32.62 -8.60 21.71
N GLN A 196 -32.56 -7.75 22.75
CA GLN A 196 -31.40 -6.87 22.98
C GLN A 196 -30.15 -7.65 23.42
N GLU A 197 -30.27 -8.71 24.22
CA GLU A 197 -29.17 -9.61 24.56
C GLU A 197 -28.59 -10.30 23.32
N LEU A 198 -29.42 -10.80 22.40
CA LEU A 198 -29.00 -11.37 21.13
C LEU A 198 -28.29 -10.36 20.24
N LEU A 199 -28.86 -9.15 20.11
CA LEU A 199 -28.25 -8.06 19.34
C LEU A 199 -26.88 -7.69 19.90
N LEU A 200 -26.72 -7.66 21.22
CA LEU A 200 -25.43 -7.38 21.86
C LEU A 200 -24.39 -8.46 21.51
N GLY A 201 -24.78 -9.74 21.52
CA GLY A 201 -23.92 -10.85 21.08
C GLY A 201 -23.47 -10.70 19.61
N ASP A 202 -24.40 -10.36 18.71
CA ASP A 202 -24.09 -10.13 17.30
C ASP A 202 -23.12 -8.95 17.11
N LEU A 203 -23.33 -7.86 17.85
CA LEU A 203 -22.42 -6.69 17.83
C LEU A 203 -21.03 -7.03 18.37
N GLU A 204 -20.89 -7.90 19.36
CA GLU A 204 -19.61 -8.38 19.88
C GLU A 204 -18.85 -9.19 18.82
N ILE A 205 -19.53 -10.09 18.12
CA ILE A 205 -18.98 -10.86 17.00
C ILE A 205 -18.53 -9.90 15.87
N GLN A 206 -19.39 -8.94 15.51
CA GLN A 206 -19.06 -7.96 14.47
C GLN A 206 -17.87 -7.10 14.85
N TYR A 207 -17.80 -6.63 16.10
CA TYR A 207 -16.67 -5.85 16.60
C TYR A 207 -15.35 -6.61 16.51
N GLN A 208 -15.34 -7.86 16.96
CA GLN A 208 -14.16 -8.73 16.83
C GLN A 208 -13.72 -8.88 15.37
N LYS A 209 -14.67 -9.09 14.46
CA LYS A 209 -14.39 -9.20 13.01
C LYS A 209 -13.76 -7.90 12.45
N GLU A 210 -14.31 -6.74 12.79
CA GLU A 210 -13.78 -5.45 12.30
C GLU A 210 -12.38 -5.15 12.87
N VAL A 211 -12.14 -5.48 14.14
CA VAL A 211 -10.84 -5.32 14.78
C VAL A 211 -9.81 -6.31 14.22
N SER A 212 -10.17 -7.57 14.01
CA SER A 212 -9.29 -8.55 13.38
C SER A 212 -8.91 -8.13 11.95
N ALA A 213 -9.86 -7.59 11.17
CA ALA A 213 -9.57 -7.03 9.85
C ALA A 213 -8.60 -5.84 9.92
N LEU A 214 -8.77 -4.94 10.90
CA LEU A 214 -7.88 -3.81 11.14
C LEU A 214 -6.46 -4.28 11.52
N ASN A 215 -6.35 -5.25 12.43
CA ASN A 215 -5.07 -5.83 12.81
C ASN A 215 -4.36 -6.47 11.61
N ASN A 216 -5.09 -7.22 10.80
CA ASN A 216 -4.54 -7.87 9.62
C ASN A 216 -4.00 -6.85 8.61
N LEU A 217 -4.75 -5.75 8.34
CA LEU A 217 -4.28 -4.65 7.48
C LEU A 217 -3.00 -3.99 8.00
N CYS A 218 -2.85 -3.91 9.32
CA CYS A 218 -1.70 -3.29 9.97
C CYS A 218 -0.54 -4.26 10.23
N GLY A 219 -0.69 -5.56 9.90
CA GLY A 219 0.31 -6.59 10.19
C GLY A 219 0.53 -6.81 11.68
N LEU A 220 -0.51 -6.58 12.49
CA LEU A 220 -0.50 -6.80 13.94
C LEU A 220 -1.03 -8.19 14.30
N PRO A 221 -0.56 -8.78 15.40
CA PRO A 221 -1.15 -10.01 15.92
C PRO A 221 -2.62 -9.75 16.29
N ASP A 222 -3.45 -10.78 16.15
CA ASP A 222 -4.86 -10.68 16.50
C ASP A 222 -5.01 -10.54 18.02
N THR A 223 -5.28 -9.32 18.45
CA THR A 223 -5.48 -8.96 19.85
C THR A 223 -6.81 -8.25 20.03
N ILE A 224 -7.53 -8.60 21.07
CA ILE A 224 -8.76 -7.91 21.45
C ILE A 224 -8.40 -6.55 22.00
N PHE A 225 -8.97 -5.50 21.42
CA PHE A 225 -8.81 -4.13 21.89
C PHE A 225 -10.02 -3.69 22.70
N ASN A 226 -9.75 -2.98 23.76
CA ASN A 226 -10.77 -2.20 24.43
C ASN A 226 -11.13 -1.00 23.55
N ASN A 227 -12.34 -0.47 23.69
CA ASN A 227 -12.99 0.60 22.94
C ASN A 227 -12.08 1.48 22.06
N LEU A 228 -12.45 1.61 20.80
CA LEU A 228 -11.84 2.55 19.87
C LEU A 228 -12.54 3.89 19.95
N ALA A 229 -11.77 4.98 20.02
CA ALA A 229 -12.33 6.33 20.02
C ALA A 229 -12.53 6.84 18.58
N LEU A 230 -13.64 7.51 18.34
CA LEU A 230 -13.89 8.14 17.03
C LEU A 230 -12.86 9.26 16.81
N PRO A 231 -12.10 9.23 15.69
CA PRO A 231 -11.05 10.20 15.45
C PRO A 231 -11.61 11.54 14.96
N GLU A 232 -10.89 12.61 15.19
CA GLU A 232 -11.16 13.90 14.54
C GLU A 232 -10.47 13.94 13.18
N ILE A 233 -11.25 13.92 12.10
CA ILE A 233 -10.74 14.01 10.74
C ILE A 233 -11.23 15.31 10.11
N ASN A 234 -10.29 16.24 9.91
CA ASN A 234 -10.58 17.52 9.29
C ASN A 234 -10.45 17.46 7.77
N LEU A 235 -11.27 18.24 7.07
CA LEU A 235 -11.22 18.37 5.62
C LEU A 235 -9.92 19.10 5.21
N LYS A 236 -9.08 18.45 4.40
CA LYS A 236 -7.86 19.04 3.86
C LYS A 236 -8.18 19.97 2.68
N ARG A 237 -7.35 20.99 2.49
CA ARG A 237 -7.45 21.86 1.32
C ARG A 237 -7.05 21.09 0.06
N PRO A 238 -7.72 21.34 -1.08
CA PRO A 238 -7.29 20.79 -2.36
C PRO A 238 -5.88 21.22 -2.68
N ILE A 239 -5.05 20.30 -3.15
CA ILE A 239 -3.73 20.62 -3.72
C ILE A 239 -3.86 20.82 -5.23
N SER A 240 -2.87 21.51 -5.81
CA SER A 240 -2.84 21.75 -7.25
C SER A 240 -2.58 20.46 -8.03
N GLU A 241 -3.11 20.35 -9.25
CA GLU A 241 -2.89 19.18 -10.13
C GLU A 241 -1.41 18.77 -10.25
N PRO A 242 -0.44 19.71 -10.43
CA PRO A 242 0.97 19.34 -10.54
C PRO A 242 1.58 18.73 -9.28
N GLU A 243 1.03 19.03 -8.11
CA GLU A 243 1.54 18.55 -6.82
C GLU A 243 0.97 17.18 -6.45
N SER A 244 -0.18 16.81 -7.03
CA SER A 244 -0.83 15.55 -6.74
C SER A 244 -0.06 14.36 -7.36
N PRO A 245 0.25 13.31 -6.57
CA PRO A 245 0.93 12.12 -7.09
C PRO A 245 0.11 11.40 -8.17
N PHE A 246 -1.21 11.55 -8.17
CA PHE A 246 -2.09 10.94 -9.18
C PHE A 246 -1.85 11.54 -10.58
N PHE A 247 -1.56 12.85 -10.67
CA PHE A 247 -1.24 13.51 -11.94
C PHE A 247 0.25 13.44 -12.25
N ALA A 248 1.11 13.47 -11.23
CA ALA A 248 2.57 13.39 -11.39
C ALA A 248 2.99 12.11 -12.14
N ARG A 249 2.28 10.98 -11.99
CA ARG A 249 2.58 9.75 -12.72
C ARG A 249 2.48 9.95 -14.24
N PHE A 250 1.44 10.62 -14.74
CA PHE A 250 1.28 10.86 -16.19
C PHE A 250 2.37 11.79 -16.74
N PHE A 251 2.82 12.75 -15.92
CA PHE A 251 3.94 13.61 -16.27
C PHE A 251 5.26 12.83 -16.37
N VAL A 252 5.55 11.98 -15.38
CA VAL A 252 6.75 11.14 -15.39
C VAL A 252 6.71 10.16 -16.57
N ASP A 253 5.56 9.57 -16.88
CA ASP A 253 5.41 8.67 -18.02
C ASP A 253 5.68 9.38 -19.36
N SER A 254 5.27 10.64 -19.52
CA SER A 254 5.62 11.46 -20.68
C SER A 254 7.13 11.65 -20.81
N LEU A 255 7.81 11.98 -19.70
CA LEU A 255 9.27 12.12 -19.70
C LEU A 255 10.00 10.81 -20.02
N LYS A 256 9.47 9.67 -19.57
CA LYS A 256 9.99 8.33 -19.89
C LYS A 256 9.90 8.08 -21.41
N ILE A 257 8.76 8.36 -22.02
CA ILE A 257 8.56 8.20 -23.48
C ILE A 257 9.50 9.12 -24.28
N GLU A 258 9.67 10.38 -23.85
CA GLU A 258 10.60 11.31 -24.48
C GLU A 258 12.06 10.82 -24.38
N ASN A 259 12.48 10.36 -23.20
CA ASN A 259 13.81 9.80 -23.01
C ASN A 259 14.02 8.51 -23.84
N GLU A 260 13.01 7.67 -24.00
CA GLU A 260 13.10 6.46 -24.81
C GLU A 260 13.26 6.81 -26.30
N LYS A 261 12.59 7.88 -26.78
CA LYS A 261 12.81 8.43 -28.11
C LYS A 261 14.27 8.86 -28.32
N LEU A 262 14.87 9.53 -27.32
CA LEU A 262 16.29 9.90 -27.36
C LEU A 262 17.20 8.66 -27.40
N LEU A 263 16.91 7.62 -26.63
CA LEU A 263 17.70 6.37 -26.64
C LEU A 263 17.62 5.67 -27.99
N ILE A 264 16.44 5.57 -28.60
CA ILE A 264 16.29 5.04 -29.95
C ILE A 264 17.14 5.84 -30.92
N GLU A 265 17.07 7.16 -30.92
CA GLU A 265 17.90 8.01 -31.78
C GLU A 265 19.40 7.73 -31.60
N ARG A 266 19.85 7.51 -30.36
CA ARG A 266 21.27 7.25 -30.05
C ARG A 266 21.76 5.90 -30.53
N ASN A 267 20.89 4.89 -30.57
CA ASN A 267 21.25 3.56 -31.10
C ASN A 267 21.58 3.57 -32.58
N TYR A 268 21.14 4.58 -33.35
CA TYR A 268 21.40 4.76 -34.77
C TYR A 268 22.56 5.73 -35.07
N LYS A 269 23.27 6.19 -34.03
CA LYS A 269 24.52 6.95 -34.21
C LYS A 269 25.72 6.02 -34.30
N PRO A 270 26.79 6.41 -35.03
CA PRO A 270 28.02 5.65 -35.06
C PRO A 270 28.52 5.32 -33.66
N SER A 271 28.96 4.08 -33.46
CA SER A 271 29.59 3.63 -32.22
C SER A 271 31.03 3.17 -32.46
N VAL A 272 31.89 3.52 -31.53
CA VAL A 272 33.31 3.15 -31.56
C VAL A 272 33.64 2.34 -30.31
N ASN A 273 34.26 1.19 -30.53
CA ASN A 273 34.82 0.40 -29.44
C ASN A 273 36.34 0.25 -29.71
N TRP A 274 37.17 0.39 -28.68
CA TRP A 274 38.52 -0.15 -28.78
C TRP A 274 38.52 -1.59 -28.28
N VAL A 275 39.37 -2.39 -28.90
CA VAL A 275 39.50 -3.80 -28.60
C VAL A 275 40.98 -4.12 -28.49
N ALA A 276 41.35 -4.98 -27.55
CA ALA A 276 42.67 -5.55 -27.45
C ALA A 276 42.54 -7.03 -27.11
N ASP A 277 43.37 -7.83 -27.69
CA ASP A 277 43.44 -9.25 -27.35
C ASP A 277 44.88 -9.72 -27.17
N ALA A 278 45.01 -10.76 -26.39
CA ALA A 278 46.30 -11.45 -26.21
C ALA A 278 46.03 -12.95 -26.02
N GLY A 279 46.80 -13.76 -26.70
CA GLY A 279 46.62 -15.21 -26.62
C GLY A 279 47.24 -15.97 -27.77
N ILE A 280 46.68 -17.13 -28.05
CA ILE A 280 47.13 -18.05 -29.05
C ILE A 280 46.06 -18.17 -30.12
N VAL A 281 46.45 -18.01 -31.41
CA VAL A 281 45.62 -18.34 -32.56
C VAL A 281 46.46 -19.19 -33.48
N ASN A 282 46.12 -20.47 -33.63
CA ASN A 282 46.92 -21.40 -34.40
C ASN A 282 46.04 -22.44 -35.11
N ASN A 283 46.45 -22.78 -36.34
CA ASN A 283 45.88 -23.87 -37.12
C ASN A 283 46.77 -25.11 -37.17
N VAL A 284 47.96 -25.06 -36.54
CA VAL A 284 48.91 -26.20 -36.49
C VAL A 284 49.21 -26.57 -35.03
N PRO A 285 48.65 -27.67 -34.50
CA PRO A 285 48.78 -28.04 -33.07
C PRO A 285 50.23 -28.12 -32.54
N ARG A 286 51.21 -28.48 -33.37
CA ARG A 286 52.61 -28.61 -32.96
C ARG A 286 53.29 -27.27 -32.72
N GLU A 287 52.79 -26.15 -33.15
CA GLU A 287 53.43 -24.84 -33.08
C GLU A 287 52.71 -23.86 -32.11
N ILE A 288 51.92 -24.38 -31.19
CA ILE A 288 51.13 -23.57 -30.24
C ILE A 288 52.01 -22.60 -29.45
N ALA A 289 53.18 -23.05 -28.98
CA ALA A 289 54.08 -22.21 -28.18
C ALA A 289 54.79 -21.08 -28.97
N LYS A 290 54.81 -21.14 -30.29
CA LYS A 290 55.41 -20.10 -31.13
C LYS A 290 54.41 -19.01 -31.56
N ASN A 291 53.12 -19.28 -31.45
CA ASN A 291 52.05 -18.42 -31.98
C ASN A 291 51.28 -17.70 -30.85
N ILE A 292 52.04 -17.18 -29.86
CA ILE A 292 51.51 -16.29 -28.85
C ILE A 292 51.61 -14.85 -29.37
N GLY A 293 50.50 -14.14 -29.44
CA GLY A 293 50.43 -12.79 -29.95
C GLY A 293 49.52 -11.88 -29.16
N PHE A 294 49.52 -10.61 -29.52
CA PHE A 294 48.56 -9.64 -29.05
C PHE A 294 48.12 -8.72 -30.22
N SER A 295 46.91 -8.18 -30.13
CA SER A 295 46.46 -7.16 -31.05
C SER A 295 45.75 -6.02 -30.33
N VAL A 296 45.74 -4.84 -30.94
CA VAL A 296 44.99 -3.66 -30.47
C VAL A 296 44.33 -3.02 -31.70
N GLY A 297 43.04 -2.68 -31.58
CA GLY A 297 42.32 -2.11 -32.69
C GLY A 297 41.14 -1.23 -32.28
N LEU A 298 40.55 -0.56 -33.26
CA LEU A 298 39.32 0.20 -33.13
C LEU A 298 38.27 -0.44 -34.03
N ASN A 299 37.12 -0.70 -33.44
CA ASN A 299 35.96 -1.18 -34.18
C ASN A 299 34.92 -0.02 -34.29
N LEU A 300 34.69 0.46 -35.52
CA LEU A 300 33.68 1.44 -35.85
C LEU A 300 32.46 0.73 -36.44
N SER A 301 31.30 0.90 -35.83
CA SER A 301 30.01 0.39 -36.33
C SER A 301 29.11 1.55 -36.66
N VAL A 302 28.59 1.58 -37.91
CA VAL A 302 27.66 2.58 -38.42
C VAL A 302 26.45 1.86 -38.97
N PRO A 303 25.27 1.93 -38.34
CA PRO A 303 24.06 1.33 -38.91
C PRO A 303 23.64 2.10 -40.15
N ILE A 304 23.63 1.45 -41.31
CA ILE A 304 23.25 2.06 -42.58
C ILE A 304 21.78 1.77 -42.91
N TYR A 305 21.36 0.54 -42.71
CA TYR A 305 19.99 0.10 -42.95
C TYR A 305 19.53 -0.87 -41.85
N ASP A 306 18.34 -0.66 -41.31
CA ASP A 306 17.82 -1.39 -40.15
C ASP A 306 16.48 -2.10 -40.46
N GLY A 307 16.06 -2.23 -41.71
CA GLY A 307 14.75 -2.79 -42.03
C GLY A 307 13.59 -1.97 -41.53
N GLN A 308 13.72 -0.64 -41.44
CA GLN A 308 12.75 0.30 -40.90
C GLN A 308 12.45 0.18 -39.38
N GLN A 309 13.24 -0.55 -38.63
CA GLN A 309 13.03 -0.73 -37.16
C GLN A 309 12.96 0.61 -36.43
N ARG A 310 13.80 1.59 -36.79
CA ARG A 310 13.75 2.94 -36.21
C ARG A 310 12.39 3.59 -36.40
N LYS A 311 11.81 3.55 -37.61
CA LYS A 311 10.49 4.11 -37.91
C LYS A 311 9.39 3.41 -37.10
N LEU A 312 9.41 2.09 -37.06
CA LEU A 312 8.45 1.29 -36.33
C LEU A 312 8.53 1.55 -34.78
N ASN A 313 9.72 1.72 -34.25
CA ASN A 313 9.88 2.09 -32.84
C ASN A 313 9.31 3.48 -32.55
N TYR A 314 9.48 4.46 -33.42
CA TYR A 314 8.86 5.78 -33.26
C TYR A 314 7.33 5.73 -33.36
N GLU A 315 6.76 4.97 -34.30
CA GLU A 315 5.31 4.79 -34.33
C GLU A 315 4.76 4.10 -33.09
N LYS A 316 5.49 3.10 -32.54
CA LYS A 316 5.15 2.45 -31.27
C LYS A 316 5.13 3.46 -30.12
N LEU A 317 6.14 4.34 -30.01
CA LEU A 317 6.18 5.39 -28.97
C LEU A 317 5.05 6.40 -29.15
N LYS A 318 4.69 6.75 -30.38
CA LYS A 318 3.57 7.65 -30.67
C LYS A 318 2.24 7.05 -30.20
N ILE A 319 2.03 5.75 -30.43
CA ILE A 319 0.86 5.02 -29.92
C ILE A 319 0.85 5.04 -28.37
N SER A 320 2.00 4.81 -27.73
CA SER A 320 2.12 4.85 -26.27
C SER A 320 1.80 6.23 -25.71
N GLU A 321 2.27 7.31 -26.37
CA GLU A 321 1.98 8.70 -25.96
C GLU A 321 0.50 9.05 -26.16
N ASN A 322 -0.12 8.61 -27.24
CA ASN A 322 -1.56 8.79 -27.45
C ASN A 322 -2.36 8.08 -26.33
N SER A 323 -2.00 6.84 -26.02
CA SER A 323 -2.65 6.09 -24.94
C SER A 323 -2.49 6.80 -23.60
N ARG A 324 -1.27 7.24 -23.24
CA ARG A 324 -1.00 8.02 -22.02
C ARG A 324 -1.87 9.29 -21.96
N THR A 325 -1.95 10.03 -23.06
CA THR A 325 -2.73 11.26 -23.15
C THR A 325 -4.23 10.99 -22.95
N ASN A 326 -4.76 9.96 -23.59
CA ASN A 326 -6.16 9.55 -23.43
C ASN A 326 -6.46 9.15 -21.97
N TYR A 327 -5.60 8.33 -21.35
CA TYR A 327 -5.76 7.97 -19.94
C TYR A 327 -5.66 9.18 -19.01
N SER A 328 -4.74 10.11 -19.26
CA SER A 328 -4.60 11.33 -18.47
C SER A 328 -5.85 12.22 -18.56
N GLN A 329 -6.41 12.42 -19.75
CA GLN A 329 -7.63 13.21 -19.94
C GLN A 329 -8.84 12.56 -19.28
N PHE A 330 -9.00 11.25 -19.46
CA PHE A 330 -10.08 10.49 -18.83
C PHE A 330 -9.97 10.52 -17.30
N PHE A 331 -8.77 10.31 -16.78
CA PHE A 331 -8.52 10.40 -15.34
C PHE A 331 -8.85 11.78 -14.78
N LYS A 332 -8.46 12.86 -15.47
CA LYS A 332 -8.80 14.23 -15.05
C LYS A 332 -10.31 14.46 -14.95
N GLN A 333 -11.06 13.95 -15.93
CA GLN A 333 -12.52 14.04 -15.91
C GLN A 333 -13.11 13.24 -14.76
N GLN A 334 -12.68 11.99 -14.57
CA GLN A 334 -13.13 11.14 -13.45
C GLN A 334 -12.81 11.75 -12.10
N PHE A 335 -11.60 12.25 -11.90
CA PHE A 335 -11.15 12.91 -10.69
C PHE A 335 -12.06 14.10 -10.32
N SER A 336 -12.34 14.99 -11.29
CA SER A 336 -13.22 16.13 -11.08
C SER A 336 -14.65 15.72 -10.72
N GLN A 337 -15.21 14.74 -11.44
CA GLN A 337 -16.56 14.23 -11.17
C GLN A 337 -16.65 13.55 -9.81
N GLN A 338 -15.66 12.73 -9.44
CA GLN A 338 -15.61 12.04 -8.16
C GLN A 338 -15.56 13.02 -6.99
N LEU A 339 -14.71 14.04 -7.06
CA LEU A 339 -14.63 15.07 -6.03
C LEU A 339 -15.96 15.84 -5.90
N GLN A 340 -16.54 16.27 -7.01
CA GLN A 340 -17.83 16.97 -6.99
C GLN A 340 -18.94 16.11 -6.37
N GLN A 341 -18.96 14.82 -6.68
CA GLN A 341 -19.91 13.88 -6.09
C GLN A 341 -19.70 13.76 -4.57
N LEU A 342 -18.45 13.58 -4.11
CA LEU A 342 -18.13 13.47 -2.69
C LEU A 342 -18.49 14.74 -1.90
N TYR A 343 -18.23 15.93 -2.45
CA TYR A 343 -18.61 17.18 -1.80
C TYR A 343 -20.13 17.33 -1.68
N ARG A 344 -20.89 16.96 -2.72
CA ARG A 344 -22.36 16.95 -2.66
C ARG A 344 -22.87 15.95 -1.61
N GLU A 345 -22.32 14.72 -1.61
CA GLU A 345 -22.68 13.68 -0.65
C GLU A 345 -22.39 14.15 0.78
N LEU A 346 -21.22 14.79 1.01
CA LEU A 346 -20.86 15.35 2.31
C LEU A 346 -21.89 16.37 2.79
N GLN A 347 -22.27 17.31 1.91
CA GLN A 347 -23.25 18.34 2.26
C GLN A 347 -24.61 17.73 2.59
N MET A 348 -25.13 16.86 1.72
CA MET A 348 -26.40 16.17 1.94
C MET A 348 -26.39 15.34 3.23
N THR A 349 -25.29 14.66 3.52
CA THR A 349 -25.15 13.85 4.75
C THR A 349 -25.12 14.74 6.00
N LYS A 350 -24.45 15.89 5.94
CA LYS A 350 -24.45 16.88 7.03
C LYS A 350 -25.82 17.48 7.27
N ASP A 351 -26.61 17.72 6.23
CA ASP A 351 -27.94 18.32 6.33
C ASP A 351 -29.01 17.36 6.95
N ILE A 352 -28.70 16.04 6.96
CA ILE A 352 -29.57 15.04 7.60
C ILE A 352 -29.40 15.03 9.14
N LEU A 353 -28.17 15.22 9.64
CA LEU A 353 -27.88 15.12 11.07
C LEU A 353 -28.77 16.00 11.98
N PRO A 354 -29.00 17.29 11.69
CA PRO A 354 -29.88 18.11 12.49
C PRO A 354 -31.33 17.56 12.57
N LYS A 355 -31.81 17.02 11.45
CA LYS A 355 -33.19 16.46 11.38
C LYS A 355 -33.33 15.20 12.23
N ILE A 356 -32.29 14.33 12.22
CA ILE A 356 -32.30 13.13 13.06
C ILE A 356 -32.13 13.50 14.53
N ASN A 357 -31.34 14.53 14.87
CA ASN A 357 -31.22 15.00 16.25
C ASN A 357 -32.56 15.58 16.75
N GLU A 358 -33.27 16.37 15.94
CA GLU A 358 -34.62 16.85 16.27
C GLU A 358 -35.61 15.67 16.51
N GLN A 359 -35.54 14.64 15.66
CA GLN A 359 -36.34 13.43 15.86
C GLN A 359 -35.97 12.71 17.16
N LEU A 360 -34.68 12.69 17.52
CA LEU A 360 -34.19 12.11 18.77
C LEU A 360 -34.74 12.84 19.98
N ASP A 361 -34.69 14.19 19.98
CA ASP A 361 -35.16 15.02 21.07
C ASP A 361 -36.68 14.79 21.32
N LEU A 362 -37.46 14.65 20.24
CA LEU A 362 -38.89 14.32 20.33
C LEU A 362 -39.09 12.92 20.91
N GLU A 363 -38.35 11.89 20.47
CA GLU A 363 -38.50 10.53 20.97
C GLU A 363 -38.07 10.40 22.44
N GLU A 364 -37.00 11.11 22.86
CA GLU A 364 -36.58 11.17 24.26
C GLU A 364 -37.66 11.79 25.16
N SER A 365 -38.34 12.82 24.65
CA SER A 365 -39.50 13.41 25.35
C SER A 365 -40.65 12.42 25.46
N VAL A 366 -40.99 11.70 24.38
CA VAL A 366 -42.06 10.67 24.37
C VAL A 366 -41.75 9.58 25.39
N ILE A 367 -40.53 9.01 25.37
CA ILE A 367 -40.10 7.95 26.31
C ILE A 367 -40.20 8.45 27.76
N SER A 368 -39.74 9.69 28.04
CA SER A 368 -39.80 10.25 29.38
C SER A 368 -41.25 10.37 29.88
N GLN A 369 -42.16 10.82 29.04
CA GLN A 369 -43.61 10.92 29.38
C GLN A 369 -44.22 9.53 29.57
N GLN A 370 -43.92 8.59 28.65
CA GLN A 370 -44.41 7.21 28.72
C GLN A 370 -43.95 6.49 29.99
N ARG A 371 -42.70 6.73 30.44
CA ARG A 371 -42.15 6.16 31.66
C ARG A 371 -42.97 6.61 32.89
N ASN A 372 -43.44 7.86 32.94
CA ASN A 372 -44.32 8.34 34.00
C ASN A 372 -45.73 7.70 33.92
N LEU A 373 -46.25 7.51 32.69
CA LEU A 373 -47.59 6.90 32.48
C LEU A 373 -47.59 5.39 32.79
N ILE A 374 -46.47 4.68 32.57
CA ILE A 374 -46.29 3.27 32.99
C ILE A 374 -46.42 3.15 34.50
N ASN A 375 -45.81 4.07 35.26
CA ASN A 375 -45.88 4.07 36.72
C ASN A 375 -47.34 4.22 37.24
N MET A 376 -48.21 4.87 36.45
CA MET A 376 -49.62 5.10 36.75
C MET A 376 -50.56 4.01 36.18
N GLY A 377 -50.00 3.03 35.43
CA GLY A 377 -50.83 2.03 34.73
C GLY A 377 -51.67 2.60 33.56
N SER A 378 -51.29 3.78 33.05
CA SER A 378 -52.11 4.55 32.09
C SER A 378 -51.69 4.37 30.63
N ILE A 379 -50.67 3.55 30.34
CA ILE A 379 -50.20 3.27 29.00
C ILE A 379 -49.89 1.76 28.84
N SER A 380 -50.02 1.25 27.64
CA SER A 380 -49.61 -0.14 27.31
C SER A 380 -48.08 -0.31 27.31
N ILE A 381 -47.60 -1.41 27.88
CA ILE A 381 -46.20 -1.81 27.80
C ILE A 381 -45.77 -1.94 26.32
N THR A 382 -46.65 -2.39 25.42
CA THR A 382 -46.34 -2.52 23.98
C THR A 382 -46.07 -1.16 23.32
N GLU A 383 -46.77 -0.09 23.72
CA GLU A 383 -46.50 1.26 23.20
C GLU A 383 -45.13 1.76 23.65
N TYR A 384 -44.81 1.55 24.92
CA TYR A 384 -43.47 1.89 25.45
C TYR A 384 -42.34 1.12 24.75
N VAL A 385 -42.50 -0.18 24.54
CA VAL A 385 -41.52 -1.01 23.79
C VAL A 385 -41.35 -0.50 22.37
N THR A 386 -42.42 -0.03 21.72
CA THR A 386 -42.34 0.53 20.36
C THR A 386 -41.53 1.83 20.35
N SER A 387 -41.76 2.74 21.28
CA SER A 387 -40.95 3.96 21.39
C SER A 387 -39.49 3.65 21.73
N LEU A 388 -39.21 2.67 22.57
CA LEU A 388 -37.85 2.23 22.86
C LEU A 388 -37.13 1.71 21.60
N LYS A 389 -37.81 0.93 20.77
CA LYS A 389 -37.25 0.47 19.46
C LYS A 389 -36.97 1.65 18.52
N ASN A 390 -37.86 2.63 18.45
CA ASN A 390 -37.67 3.83 17.65
C ASN A 390 -36.43 4.59 18.13
N TYR A 391 -36.29 4.80 19.43
CA TYR A 391 -35.13 5.44 20.05
C TYR A 391 -33.80 4.75 19.68
N ILE A 392 -33.75 3.41 19.81
CA ILE A 392 -32.60 2.60 19.42
C ILE A 392 -32.24 2.84 17.95
N THR A 393 -33.23 2.81 17.08
CA THR A 393 -33.05 2.99 15.63
C THR A 393 -32.51 4.39 15.31
N ILE A 394 -33.03 5.44 15.98
CA ILE A 394 -32.60 6.82 15.79
C ILE A 394 -31.13 6.99 16.27
N LYS A 395 -30.80 6.51 17.47
CA LYS A 395 -29.42 6.58 18.03
C LYS A 395 -28.42 5.87 17.12
N ARG A 396 -28.77 4.69 16.62
CA ARG A 396 -27.93 3.94 15.66
C ARG A 396 -27.74 4.71 14.35
N SER A 397 -28.81 5.33 13.83
CA SER A 397 -28.75 6.16 12.63
C SER A 397 -27.79 7.35 12.82
N ILE A 398 -27.85 8.04 13.96
CA ILE A 398 -26.93 9.14 14.28
C ILE A 398 -25.47 8.67 14.24
N ASN A 399 -25.17 7.53 14.89
CA ASN A 399 -23.83 6.96 14.87
C ASN A 399 -23.37 6.66 13.43
N GLN A 400 -24.22 6.01 12.64
CA GLN A 400 -23.94 5.69 11.23
C GLN A 400 -23.68 6.95 10.38
N TYR A 401 -24.49 8.02 10.53
CA TYR A 401 -24.30 9.26 9.77
C TYR A 401 -23.05 10.02 10.21
N ARG A 402 -22.70 10.02 11.50
CA ARG A 402 -21.43 10.59 12.00
C ARG A 402 -20.22 9.88 11.38
N VAL A 403 -20.22 8.56 11.40
CA VAL A 403 -19.14 7.76 10.79
C VAL A 403 -19.11 7.96 9.27
N LYS A 404 -20.27 8.00 8.61
CA LYS A 404 -20.37 8.25 7.16
C LYS A 404 -19.76 9.59 6.75
N ILE A 405 -19.97 10.65 7.54
CA ILE A 405 -19.31 11.96 7.30
C ILE A 405 -17.80 11.81 7.35
N LEU A 406 -17.24 11.11 8.34
CA LEU A 406 -15.80 10.91 8.46
C LEU A 406 -15.23 10.04 7.31
N GLN A 407 -16.00 9.05 6.86
CA GLN A 407 -15.64 8.24 5.67
C GLN A 407 -15.58 9.10 4.41
N ILE A 408 -16.60 9.95 4.17
CA ILE A 408 -16.62 10.85 3.01
C ILE A 408 -15.46 11.86 3.09
N VAL A 409 -15.20 12.44 4.27
CA VAL A 409 -14.07 13.36 4.49
C VAL A 409 -12.73 12.63 4.21
N THR A 410 -12.61 11.38 4.63
CA THR A 410 -11.43 10.55 4.34
C THR A 410 -11.23 10.34 2.84
N GLU A 411 -12.30 10.05 2.10
CA GLU A 411 -12.27 9.91 0.64
C GLU A 411 -11.89 11.23 -0.05
N ILE A 412 -12.44 12.36 0.38
CA ILE A 412 -12.07 13.69 -0.15
C ILE A 412 -10.59 13.99 0.16
N ASN A 413 -10.14 13.73 1.38
CA ASN A 413 -8.76 13.96 1.79
C ASN A 413 -7.76 13.08 1.03
N TYR A 414 -8.16 11.87 0.64
CA TYR A 414 -7.37 11.01 -0.22
C TYR A 414 -7.10 11.64 -1.59
N TRP A 415 -8.11 12.26 -2.20
CA TRP A 415 -7.97 12.93 -3.48
C TRP A 415 -7.27 14.29 -3.39
N ASN A 416 -7.28 14.92 -2.22
CA ASN A 416 -6.65 16.21 -1.94
C ASN A 416 -5.20 16.07 -1.42
N GLN A 417 -4.51 14.96 -1.78
CA GLN A 417 -3.10 14.70 -1.40
C GLN A 417 -2.16 14.70 -2.59
#